data_77bb26bc279e55987dc41f8dcf3aa3da
#
_entry.id   77bb26bc279e55987dc41f8dcf3aa3da
#
_cell.length_a   1.000
_cell.length_b   1.000
_cell.length_c   1.000
_cell.angle_alpha   90.00
_cell.angle_beta   90.00
_cell.angle_gamma   90.00
#
_symmetry.space_group_name_H-M   'P 1'
#
loop_
_entity.id
_entity.type
_entity.pdbx_description
1 polymer ?
#
loop_
_entity_poly.entity_id
_entity_poly.type
_entity_poly.pdbx_seq_one_letter_code
_entity_poly.pdbx_strand_id
1 'polypeptide(L)'
;VCSSDLTITDEVMKAEKKAYEKVIRMIAHEVNNTTAGITSTLDTVEQALSSEEGMEDICDVMRVCTDRCFSMSRFITRFADVVKIPEPTLSSVNLNDLVFTCKRFMEGMCNDRRITLRMEMDESLKDVMLDAALFEQVLVNIIKNAAESIETDGEIIVRTFAPATVEVIDNGQGISKETEAKLFSPFFSTKPNGQGIGLIFIREVLMRHGCTFSLRTYADGLTRFRITFP
;
A
#
# COMPACT_ATOMS: atom_id res chain seq x y z
N VAL A 1 -4.10 -6.08 -42.67
CA VAL A 1 -5.46 -5.74 -42.18
C VAL A 1 -5.58 -5.94 -40.64
N CYS A 2 -4.60 -6.58 -39.99
CA CYS A 2 -4.68 -6.94 -38.56
C CYS A 2 -4.05 -5.92 -37.58
N SER A 3 -3.44 -4.83 -38.07
CA SER A 3 -2.73 -3.84 -37.21
C SER A 3 -3.61 -2.68 -36.73
N SER A 4 -4.67 -2.35 -37.47
CA SER A 4 -5.56 -1.22 -37.13
C SER A 4 -6.60 -1.54 -36.05
N ASP A 5 -7.06 -2.79 -35.97
CA ASP A 5 -8.07 -3.19 -34.98
C ASP A 5 -7.49 -3.28 -33.55
N LEU A 6 -6.21 -3.67 -33.40
CA LEU A 6 -5.52 -3.66 -32.10
C LEU A 6 -5.31 -2.24 -31.58
N THR A 7 -4.98 -1.29 -32.45
CA THR A 7 -4.76 0.12 -32.06
C THR A 7 -6.05 0.80 -31.58
N ILE A 8 -7.18 0.53 -32.22
CA ILE A 8 -8.49 1.08 -31.81
C ILE A 8 -8.93 0.52 -30.47
N THR A 9 -8.70 -0.78 -30.22
CA THR A 9 -9.03 -1.43 -28.95
C THR A 9 -8.19 -0.85 -27.80
N ASP A 10 -6.90 -0.60 -28.02
CA ASP A 10 -5.99 0.00 -27.04
C ASP A 10 -6.36 1.47 -26.74
N GLU A 11 -6.76 2.25 -27.74
CA GLU A 11 -7.21 3.63 -27.55
C GLU A 11 -8.53 3.70 -26.78
N VAL A 12 -9.49 2.82 -27.10
CA VAL A 12 -10.75 2.72 -26.36
C VAL A 12 -10.51 2.34 -24.90
N MET A 13 -9.70 1.32 -24.63
CA MET A 13 -9.35 0.92 -23.26
C MET A 13 -8.64 2.04 -22.49
N LYS A 14 -7.73 2.79 -23.12
CA LYS A 14 -7.10 3.97 -22.52
C LYS A 14 -8.09 5.09 -22.23
N ALA A 15 -9.04 5.32 -23.11
CA ALA A 15 -10.08 6.33 -22.93
C ALA A 15 -11.04 5.95 -21.80
N GLU A 16 -11.47 4.69 -21.74
CA GLU A 16 -12.28 4.18 -20.64
C GLU A 16 -11.56 4.28 -19.30
N LYS A 17 -10.29 3.89 -19.23
CA LYS A 17 -9.45 4.02 -18.03
C LYS A 17 -9.39 5.47 -17.54
N LYS A 18 -9.11 6.43 -18.45
CA LYS A 18 -9.10 7.86 -18.11
C LYS A 18 -10.47 8.38 -17.62
N ALA A 19 -11.55 7.89 -18.21
CA ALA A 19 -12.90 8.23 -17.76
C ALA A 19 -13.17 7.71 -16.35
N TYR A 20 -12.80 6.46 -16.04
CA TYR A 20 -12.88 5.87 -14.70
C TYR A 20 -12.04 6.65 -13.68
N GLU A 21 -10.79 7.00 -14.02
CA GLU A 21 -9.92 7.81 -13.16
C GLU A 21 -10.55 9.17 -12.83
N LYS A 22 -11.18 9.82 -13.82
CA LYS A 22 -11.87 11.09 -13.62
C LYS A 22 -13.09 10.96 -12.71
N VAL A 23 -13.90 9.92 -12.90
CA VAL A 23 -15.09 9.64 -12.07
C VAL A 23 -14.68 9.35 -10.62
N ILE A 24 -13.68 8.51 -10.41
CA ILE A 24 -13.19 8.19 -9.05
C ILE A 24 -12.64 9.43 -8.35
N ARG A 25 -11.93 10.29 -9.07
CA ARG A 25 -11.45 11.58 -8.53
C ARG A 25 -12.60 12.49 -8.11
N MET A 26 -13.61 12.57 -8.93
CA MET A 26 -14.80 13.38 -8.63
C MET A 26 -15.54 12.83 -7.40
N ILE A 27 -15.72 11.51 -7.31
CA ILE A 27 -16.31 10.86 -6.13
C ILE A 27 -15.47 11.10 -4.89
N ALA A 28 -14.14 10.98 -4.98
CA ALA A 28 -13.25 11.23 -3.86
C ALA A 28 -13.35 12.68 -3.36
N HIS A 29 -13.41 13.65 -4.26
CA HIS A 29 -13.63 15.05 -3.90
C HIS A 29 -14.96 15.27 -3.21
N GLU A 30 -16.04 14.72 -3.74
CA GLU A 30 -17.39 14.88 -3.19
C GLU A 30 -17.52 14.22 -1.81
N VAL A 31 -16.99 12.99 -1.65
CA VAL A 31 -16.97 12.32 -0.36
C VAL A 31 -16.16 13.10 0.67
N ASN A 32 -14.98 13.61 0.29
CA ASN A 32 -14.16 14.40 1.21
C ASN A 32 -14.84 15.71 1.62
N ASN A 33 -15.50 16.41 0.70
CA ASN A 33 -16.25 17.63 0.98
C ASN A 33 -17.42 17.36 1.92
N THR A 34 -18.20 16.31 1.64
CA THR A 34 -19.33 15.91 2.48
C THR A 34 -18.87 15.51 3.88
N THR A 35 -17.80 14.72 3.98
CA THR A 35 -17.21 14.28 5.24
C THR A 35 -16.69 15.46 6.06
N ALA A 36 -16.03 16.43 5.43
CA ALA A 36 -15.56 17.65 6.09
C ALA A 36 -16.72 18.47 6.65
N GLY A 37 -17.83 18.59 5.91
CA GLY A 37 -19.04 19.25 6.40
C GLY A 37 -19.64 18.56 7.62
N ILE A 38 -19.77 17.23 7.59
CA ILE A 38 -20.27 16.43 8.71
C ILE A 38 -19.36 16.61 9.94
N THR A 39 -18.03 16.48 9.77
CA THR A 39 -17.06 16.64 10.85
C THR A 39 -17.16 18.01 11.51
N SER A 40 -17.20 19.08 10.69
CA SER A 40 -17.36 20.47 11.21
C SER A 40 -18.65 20.66 12.00
N THR A 41 -19.73 20.01 11.57
CA THR A 41 -21.01 20.06 12.29
C THR A 41 -20.93 19.32 13.63
N LEU A 42 -20.34 18.12 13.62
CA LEU A 42 -20.14 17.33 14.85
C LEU A 42 -19.25 18.07 15.86
N ASP A 43 -18.14 18.66 15.42
CA ASP A 43 -17.25 19.44 16.26
C ASP A 43 -17.97 20.66 16.89
N THR A 44 -18.81 21.34 16.10
CA THR A 44 -19.59 22.49 16.59
C THR A 44 -20.59 22.07 17.68
N VAL A 45 -21.29 20.94 17.47
CA VAL A 45 -22.25 20.43 18.46
C VAL A 45 -21.52 19.89 19.69
N GLU A 46 -20.39 19.17 19.53
CA GLU A 46 -19.58 18.71 20.66
C GLU A 46 -19.11 19.87 21.52
N GLN A 47 -18.61 20.96 20.91
CA GLN A 47 -18.20 22.17 21.65
C GLN A 47 -19.34 22.78 22.38
N ALA A 48 -20.54 22.83 21.82
CA ALA A 48 -21.72 23.39 22.51
C ALA A 48 -22.16 22.53 23.68
N LEU A 49 -22.07 21.21 23.61
CA LEU A 49 -22.49 20.28 24.65
C LEU A 49 -21.42 20.03 25.71
N SER A 50 -20.15 20.27 25.42
CA SER A 50 -19.03 19.98 26.33
C SER A 50 -19.08 20.78 27.65
N SER A 51 -19.86 21.87 27.71
CA SER A 51 -20.08 22.71 28.90
C SER A 51 -21.32 22.33 29.70
N GLU A 52 -22.13 21.39 29.20
CA GLU A 52 -23.39 20.95 29.81
C GLU A 52 -23.17 19.69 30.64
N GLU A 53 -23.67 19.68 31.89
CA GLU A 53 -23.53 18.54 32.80
C GLU A 53 -24.37 17.35 32.33
N GLY A 54 -23.77 16.15 32.29
CA GLY A 54 -24.42 14.90 31.88
C GLY A 54 -24.43 14.65 30.35
N MET A 55 -23.63 15.41 29.58
CA MET A 55 -23.52 15.24 28.11
C MET A 55 -22.26 14.48 27.68
N GLU A 56 -21.47 13.97 28.62
CA GLU A 56 -20.19 13.29 28.36
C GLU A 56 -20.36 12.12 27.39
N ASP A 57 -21.37 11.26 27.61
CA ASP A 57 -21.66 10.10 26.75
C ASP A 57 -21.99 10.51 25.31
N ILE A 58 -22.68 11.62 25.12
CA ILE A 58 -23.05 12.15 23.80
C ILE A 58 -21.82 12.70 23.11
N CYS A 59 -20.96 13.44 23.81
CA CYS A 59 -19.69 13.92 23.28
C CYS A 59 -18.79 12.76 22.85
N ASP A 60 -18.72 11.69 23.62
CA ASP A 60 -17.93 10.50 23.26
C ASP A 60 -18.47 9.81 21.99
N VAL A 61 -19.78 9.70 21.84
CA VAL A 61 -20.39 9.17 20.60
C VAL A 61 -20.05 10.08 19.40
N MET A 62 -20.08 11.40 19.58
CA MET A 62 -19.73 12.34 18.52
C MET A 62 -18.26 12.22 18.10
N ARG A 63 -17.34 12.05 19.05
CA ARG A 63 -15.91 11.77 18.74
C ARG A 63 -15.74 10.50 17.92
N VAL A 64 -16.45 9.43 18.29
CA VAL A 64 -16.44 8.19 17.51
C VAL A 64 -16.96 8.43 16.08
N CYS A 65 -18.00 9.23 15.89
CA CYS A 65 -18.50 9.59 14.56
C CYS A 65 -17.48 10.40 13.77
N THR A 66 -16.84 11.38 14.39
CA THR A 66 -15.77 12.19 13.79
C THR A 66 -14.60 11.34 13.35
N ASP A 67 -14.12 10.39 14.17
CA ASP A 67 -13.06 9.45 13.81
C ASP A 67 -13.43 8.54 12.63
N ARG A 68 -14.70 8.12 12.55
CA ARG A 68 -15.22 7.36 11.41
C ARG A 68 -15.23 8.19 10.13
N CYS A 69 -15.61 9.44 10.20
CA CYS A 69 -15.56 10.39 9.09
C CYS A 69 -14.11 10.56 8.57
N PHE A 70 -13.15 10.80 9.46
CA PHE A 70 -11.74 10.88 9.09
C PHE A 70 -11.20 9.58 8.48
N SER A 71 -11.64 8.43 9.00
CA SER A 71 -11.25 7.13 8.47
C SER A 71 -11.77 6.92 7.04
N MET A 72 -13.02 7.34 6.77
CA MET A 72 -13.62 7.29 5.42
C MET A 72 -12.92 8.23 4.46
N SER A 73 -12.62 9.46 4.86
CA SER A 73 -11.88 10.44 4.05
C SER A 73 -10.49 9.91 3.65
N ARG A 74 -9.75 9.35 4.61
CA ARG A 74 -8.45 8.72 4.34
C ARG A 74 -8.56 7.52 3.40
N PHE A 75 -9.60 6.71 3.56
CA PHE A 75 -9.85 5.56 2.69
C PHE A 75 -10.08 5.98 1.25
N ILE A 76 -11.01 6.92 1.01
CA ILE A 76 -11.36 7.34 -0.34
C ILE A 76 -10.20 8.06 -1.04
N THR A 77 -9.41 8.83 -0.29
CA THR A 77 -8.21 9.49 -0.82
C THR A 77 -7.18 8.47 -1.29
N ARG A 78 -6.85 7.48 -0.46
CA ARG A 78 -5.92 6.40 -0.84
C ARG A 78 -6.42 5.55 -1.99
N PHE A 79 -7.73 5.31 -2.07
CA PHE A 79 -8.33 4.61 -3.19
C PHE A 79 -8.16 5.39 -4.50
N ALA A 80 -8.42 6.69 -4.47
CA ALA A 80 -8.20 7.56 -5.62
C ALA A 80 -6.72 7.59 -6.05
N ASP A 81 -5.77 7.49 -5.12
CA ASP A 81 -4.34 7.46 -5.41
C ASP A 81 -3.92 6.17 -6.13
N VAL A 82 -4.47 5.00 -5.74
CA VAL A 82 -4.23 3.74 -6.47
C VAL A 82 -4.72 3.80 -7.92
N VAL A 83 -5.86 4.44 -8.14
CA VAL A 83 -6.41 4.60 -9.51
C VAL A 83 -5.56 5.56 -10.35
N LYS A 84 -4.82 6.48 -9.71
CA LYS A 84 -3.95 7.48 -10.34
C LYS A 84 -2.52 7.04 -10.58
N ILE A 85 -2.14 5.78 -10.31
CA ILE A 85 -0.75 5.34 -10.52
C ILE A 85 -0.33 5.72 -11.94
N PRO A 86 0.70 6.57 -12.13
CA PRO A 86 1.14 6.99 -13.45
C PRO A 86 1.75 5.82 -14.22
N GLU A 87 1.89 5.98 -15.52
CA GLU A 87 2.73 5.06 -16.30
C GLU A 87 4.18 5.22 -15.82
N PRO A 88 4.90 4.10 -15.57
CA PRO A 88 6.24 4.15 -15.00
C PRO A 88 7.24 4.82 -15.96
N THR A 89 8.07 5.69 -15.43
CA THR A 89 9.21 6.28 -16.14
C THR A 89 10.43 5.43 -15.86
N LEU A 90 10.70 4.45 -16.75
CA LEU A 90 11.77 3.48 -16.55
C LEU A 90 13.16 4.11 -16.73
N SER A 91 14.05 3.84 -15.78
CA SER A 91 15.47 4.18 -15.83
C SER A 91 16.32 2.99 -15.34
N SER A 92 17.62 2.99 -15.66
CA SER A 92 18.55 1.99 -15.13
C SER A 92 18.80 2.27 -13.65
N VAL A 93 18.45 1.33 -12.78
CA VAL A 93 18.50 1.48 -11.32
C VAL A 93 19.21 0.31 -10.68
N ASN A 94 20.13 0.59 -9.77
CA ASN A 94 20.74 -0.42 -8.92
C ASN A 94 19.77 -0.83 -7.79
N LEU A 95 19.38 -2.11 -7.77
CA LEU A 95 18.45 -2.63 -6.76
C LEU A 95 18.96 -2.52 -5.34
N ASN A 96 20.28 -2.71 -5.13
CA ASN A 96 20.88 -2.67 -3.80
C ASN A 96 20.83 -1.26 -3.22
N ASP A 97 21.12 -0.23 -4.03
CA ASP A 97 21.03 1.17 -3.61
C ASP A 97 19.60 1.57 -3.25
N LEU A 98 18.64 1.10 -4.03
CA LEU A 98 17.22 1.35 -3.79
C LEU A 98 16.76 0.71 -2.47
N VAL A 99 17.11 -0.56 -2.24
CA VAL A 99 16.79 -1.28 -1.00
C VAL A 99 17.47 -0.61 0.20
N PHE A 100 18.71 -0.17 0.06
CA PHE A 100 19.43 0.57 1.10
C PHE A 100 18.72 1.87 1.49
N THR A 101 18.24 2.62 0.50
CA THR A 101 17.47 3.85 0.71
C THR A 101 16.18 3.56 1.48
N CYS A 102 15.44 2.54 1.07
CA CYS A 102 14.21 2.11 1.75
C CYS A 102 14.48 1.66 3.19
N LYS A 103 15.58 0.93 3.46
CA LYS A 103 15.97 0.55 4.81
C LYS A 103 16.12 1.77 5.70
N ARG A 104 16.90 2.74 5.27
CA ARG A 104 17.14 3.98 6.06
C ARG A 104 15.83 4.70 6.40
N PHE A 105 14.91 4.74 5.46
CA PHE A 105 13.60 5.35 5.67
C PHE A 105 12.76 4.57 6.71
N MET A 106 12.82 3.24 6.69
CA MET A 106 12.00 2.40 7.55
C MET A 106 12.62 2.08 8.91
N GLU A 107 13.90 2.40 9.10
CA GLU A 107 14.67 2.03 10.31
C GLU A 107 14.06 2.60 11.59
N GLY A 108 13.61 3.86 11.58
CA GLY A 108 12.95 4.48 12.74
C GLY A 108 11.70 3.71 13.15
N MET A 109 10.80 3.42 12.22
CA MET A 109 9.56 2.66 12.49
C MET A 109 9.85 1.24 13.00
N CYS A 110 10.87 0.57 12.45
CA CYS A 110 11.27 -0.77 12.90
C CYS A 110 11.83 -0.72 14.33
N ASN A 111 12.71 0.26 14.63
CA ASN A 111 13.30 0.43 15.95
C ASN A 111 12.25 0.71 17.03
N ASP A 112 11.26 1.56 16.76
CA ASP A 112 10.15 1.87 17.69
C ASP A 112 9.36 0.59 18.09
N ARG A 113 9.37 -0.42 17.22
CA ARG A 113 8.72 -1.72 17.44
C ARG A 113 9.68 -2.82 17.88
N ARG A 114 10.95 -2.51 18.10
CA ARG A 114 12.02 -3.47 18.39
C ARG A 114 12.17 -4.56 17.33
N ILE A 115 11.97 -4.18 16.06
CA ILE A 115 12.11 -5.06 14.88
C ILE A 115 13.50 -4.84 14.30
N THR A 116 14.27 -5.91 14.17
CA THR A 116 15.58 -5.90 13.49
C THR A 116 15.38 -5.91 11.97
N LEU A 117 15.82 -4.85 11.27
CA LEU A 117 15.78 -4.78 9.81
C LEU A 117 17.15 -5.06 9.20
N ARG A 118 17.36 -6.28 8.68
CA ARG A 118 18.61 -6.74 8.07
C ARG A 118 18.57 -6.72 6.55
N MET A 119 19.75 -6.66 5.94
CA MET A 119 19.93 -6.73 4.48
C MET A 119 20.93 -7.82 4.12
N GLU A 120 20.62 -8.56 3.05
CA GLU A 120 21.48 -9.58 2.44
C GLU A 120 21.53 -9.29 0.93
N MET A 121 22.60 -8.63 0.48
CA MET A 121 22.70 -8.08 -0.87
C MET A 121 23.63 -8.92 -1.73
N ASP A 122 23.19 -9.22 -2.95
CA ASP A 122 24.04 -9.77 -4.01
C ASP A 122 24.66 -8.61 -4.80
N GLU A 123 25.96 -8.36 -4.57
CA GLU A 123 26.70 -7.26 -5.22
C GLU A 123 26.93 -7.53 -6.73
N SER A 124 26.69 -8.75 -7.20
CA SER A 124 26.85 -9.12 -8.60
C SER A 124 25.66 -8.76 -9.48
N LEU A 125 24.53 -8.30 -8.89
CA LEU A 125 23.35 -7.94 -9.65
C LEU A 125 23.60 -6.77 -10.58
N LYS A 126 23.07 -6.90 -11.80
CA LYS A 126 23.06 -5.80 -12.77
C LYS A 126 21.88 -4.88 -12.46
N ASP A 127 22.00 -3.64 -12.91
CA ASP A 127 20.91 -2.68 -12.88
C ASP A 127 19.69 -3.21 -13.63
N VAL A 128 18.51 -2.81 -13.17
CA VAL A 128 17.23 -3.13 -13.76
C VAL A 128 16.51 -1.88 -14.26
N MET A 129 15.68 -2.04 -15.28
CA MET A 129 14.85 -0.95 -15.81
C MET A 129 13.57 -0.82 -14.98
N LEU A 130 13.49 0.24 -14.16
CA LEU A 130 12.32 0.51 -13.31
C LEU A 130 12.12 2.01 -13.04
N ASP A 131 10.94 2.38 -12.56
CA ASP A 131 10.67 3.70 -11.97
C ASP A 131 11.03 3.67 -10.49
N ALA A 132 12.15 4.32 -10.14
CA ALA A 132 12.70 4.29 -8.78
C ALA A 132 11.70 4.80 -7.73
N ALA A 133 10.97 5.88 -8.03
CA ALA A 133 10.04 6.49 -7.07
C ALA A 133 8.83 5.58 -6.79
N LEU A 134 8.26 4.97 -7.82
CA LEU A 134 7.17 4.00 -7.65
C LEU A 134 7.65 2.75 -6.92
N PHE A 135 8.87 2.30 -7.21
CA PHE A 135 9.40 1.09 -6.59
C PHE A 135 9.83 1.30 -5.14
N GLU A 136 10.38 2.47 -4.78
CA GLU A 136 10.58 2.85 -3.38
C GLU A 136 9.27 2.76 -2.58
N GLN A 137 8.19 3.29 -3.14
CA GLN A 137 6.88 3.24 -2.50
C GLN A 137 6.37 1.80 -2.35
N VAL A 138 6.64 0.92 -3.34
CA VAL A 138 6.34 -0.53 -3.24
C VAL A 138 7.11 -1.16 -2.09
N LEU A 139 8.43 -0.98 -2.01
CA LEU A 139 9.26 -1.57 -0.96
C LEU A 139 8.89 -1.06 0.43
N VAL A 140 8.66 0.24 0.58
CA VAL A 140 8.21 0.84 1.84
C VAL A 140 6.88 0.22 2.28
N ASN A 141 5.91 0.04 1.38
CA ASN A 141 4.64 -0.60 1.71
C ASN A 141 4.82 -2.08 2.10
N ILE A 142 5.71 -2.82 1.44
CA ILE A 142 5.99 -4.22 1.77
C ILE A 142 6.65 -4.33 3.16
N ILE A 143 7.70 -3.55 3.42
CA ILE A 143 8.40 -3.55 4.72
C ILE A 143 7.45 -3.10 5.85
N LYS A 144 6.60 -2.11 5.59
CA LYS A 144 5.57 -1.69 6.54
C LYS A 144 4.57 -2.81 6.83
N ASN A 145 4.12 -3.54 5.81
CA ASN A 145 3.21 -4.67 6.00
C ASN A 145 3.85 -5.78 6.83
N ALA A 146 5.14 -6.08 6.59
CA ALA A 146 5.93 -7.01 7.36
C ALA A 146 6.04 -6.59 8.83
N ALA A 147 6.42 -5.32 9.09
CA ALA A 147 6.52 -4.79 10.45
C ALA A 147 5.17 -4.79 11.20
N GLU A 148 4.08 -4.53 10.50
CA GLU A 148 2.73 -4.60 11.09
C GLU A 148 2.27 -6.05 11.34
N SER A 149 2.80 -7.04 10.60
CA SER A 149 2.55 -8.47 10.82
C SER A 149 3.29 -9.01 12.05
N ILE A 150 4.47 -8.47 12.33
CA ILE A 150 5.29 -8.84 13.51
C ILE A 150 4.72 -8.22 14.79
N GLU A 151 4.15 -7.03 14.69
CA GLU A 151 3.75 -6.18 15.81
C GLU A 151 4.96 -5.64 16.61
N THR A 152 5.65 -6.47 17.40
CA THR A 152 6.86 -6.12 18.16
C THR A 152 7.83 -7.32 18.26
N ASP A 153 9.10 -7.01 18.51
CA ASP A 153 10.15 -8.02 18.84
C ASP A 153 10.33 -9.08 17.74
N GLY A 154 10.77 -8.68 16.55
CA GLY A 154 10.98 -9.60 15.44
C GLY A 154 12.06 -9.19 14.46
N GLU A 155 12.07 -9.85 13.32
CA GLU A 155 13.09 -9.66 12.29
C GLU A 155 12.46 -9.51 10.90
N ILE A 156 12.95 -8.54 10.13
CA ILE A 156 12.69 -8.39 8.70
C ILE A 156 14.03 -8.50 7.98
N ILE A 157 14.11 -9.37 6.98
CA ILE A 157 15.27 -9.50 6.11
C ILE A 157 14.87 -9.06 4.70
N VAL A 158 15.59 -8.09 4.15
CA VAL A 158 15.47 -7.71 2.75
C VAL A 158 16.69 -8.23 2.03
N ARG A 159 16.50 -9.11 1.06
CA ARG A 159 17.60 -9.67 0.28
C ARG A 159 17.42 -9.48 -1.21
N THR A 160 18.54 -9.39 -1.90
CA THR A 160 18.60 -9.37 -3.37
C THR A 160 19.42 -10.57 -3.85
N PHE A 161 19.03 -11.17 -4.95
CA PHE A 161 19.75 -12.31 -5.55
C PHE A 161 19.39 -12.51 -7.04
N ALA A 162 20.22 -13.26 -7.73
CA ALA A 162 20.01 -13.61 -9.15
C ALA A 162 18.87 -14.64 -9.35
N PRO A 163 18.08 -14.60 -10.46
CA PRO A 163 18.03 -13.47 -11.39
C PRO A 163 17.42 -12.26 -10.69
N ALA A 164 17.63 -11.04 -11.16
CA ALA A 164 17.22 -9.77 -10.55
C ALA A 164 15.95 -9.89 -9.67
N THR A 165 16.14 -10.27 -8.41
CA THR A 165 15.06 -10.59 -7.46
C THR A 165 15.27 -9.82 -6.16
N VAL A 166 14.19 -9.24 -5.65
CA VAL A 166 14.10 -8.67 -4.29
C VAL A 166 13.13 -9.52 -3.49
N GLU A 167 13.51 -9.90 -2.28
CA GLU A 167 12.67 -10.63 -1.36
C GLU A 167 12.67 -9.98 0.02
N VAL A 168 11.48 -9.73 0.56
CA VAL A 168 11.28 -9.28 1.94
C VAL A 168 10.73 -10.44 2.73
N ILE A 169 11.41 -10.79 3.81
CA ILE A 169 11.10 -11.94 4.68
C ILE A 169 10.76 -11.41 6.06
N ASP A 170 9.69 -11.87 6.66
CA ASP A 170 9.30 -11.54 8.02
C ASP A 170 8.95 -12.80 8.83
N ASN A 171 9.15 -12.72 10.15
CA ASN A 171 8.77 -13.73 11.12
C ASN A 171 7.48 -13.37 11.88
N GLY A 172 6.57 -12.66 11.24
CA GLY A 172 5.29 -12.26 11.81
C GLY A 172 4.26 -13.38 11.91
N GLN A 173 2.99 -13.01 12.06
CA GLN A 173 1.87 -13.95 12.29
C GLN A 173 1.62 -14.94 11.15
N GLY A 174 2.20 -14.66 9.97
CA GLY A 174 2.01 -15.48 8.78
C GLY A 174 0.66 -15.26 8.08
N ILE A 175 0.48 -15.98 6.99
CA ILE A 175 -0.70 -15.88 6.11
C ILE A 175 -1.25 -17.29 5.87
N SER A 176 -2.54 -17.51 6.17
CA SER A 176 -3.18 -18.79 5.87
C SER A 176 -3.36 -18.98 4.36
N LYS A 177 -3.45 -20.23 3.89
CA LYS A 177 -3.70 -20.55 2.47
C LYS A 177 -5.00 -19.97 1.95
N GLU A 178 -6.01 -19.86 2.80
CA GLU A 178 -7.29 -19.23 2.45
C GLU A 178 -7.14 -17.72 2.24
N THR A 179 -6.37 -17.07 3.11
CA THR A 179 -6.05 -15.65 3.02
C THR A 179 -5.17 -15.36 1.80
N GLU A 180 -4.18 -16.22 1.52
CA GLU A 180 -3.27 -16.07 0.37
C GLU A 180 -4.02 -15.87 -0.95
N ALA A 181 -5.10 -16.64 -1.17
CA ALA A 181 -5.91 -16.55 -2.39
C ALA A 181 -6.64 -15.21 -2.55
N LYS A 182 -6.84 -14.46 -1.46
CA LYS A 182 -7.61 -13.21 -1.43
C LYS A 182 -6.76 -11.95 -1.25
N LEU A 183 -5.45 -12.08 -0.99
CA LEU A 183 -4.56 -10.97 -0.61
C LEU A 183 -4.58 -9.78 -1.56
N PHE A 184 -4.66 -10.04 -2.85
CA PHE A 184 -4.66 -9.03 -3.90
C PHE A 184 -6.06 -8.66 -4.39
N SER A 185 -7.12 -9.13 -3.70
CA SER A 185 -8.48 -8.72 -3.99
C SER A 185 -8.74 -7.31 -3.46
N PRO A 186 -9.51 -6.49 -4.19
CA PRO A 186 -9.84 -5.14 -3.73
C PRO A 186 -10.51 -5.15 -2.36
N PHE A 187 -10.05 -4.24 -1.49
CA PHE A 187 -10.60 -4.02 -0.15
C PHE A 187 -10.43 -5.18 0.84
N PHE A 188 -9.69 -6.21 0.46
CA PHE A 188 -9.39 -7.31 1.37
C PHE A 188 -8.30 -6.90 2.37
N SER A 189 -8.58 -7.06 3.65
CA SER A 189 -7.63 -6.86 4.73
C SER A 189 -7.97 -7.77 5.91
N THR A 190 -6.97 -8.35 6.53
CA THR A 190 -7.09 -9.10 7.79
C THR A 190 -6.92 -8.20 9.00
N LYS A 191 -6.50 -6.94 8.81
CA LYS A 191 -6.23 -5.99 9.89
C LYS A 191 -7.50 -5.20 10.23
N PRO A 192 -7.82 -4.96 11.52
CA PRO A 192 -9.03 -4.21 11.94
C PRO A 192 -9.15 -2.82 11.31
N ASN A 193 -8.03 -2.13 11.13
CA ASN A 193 -7.96 -0.80 10.50
C ASN A 193 -7.34 -0.84 9.10
N GLY A 194 -7.16 -2.03 8.52
CA GLY A 194 -6.56 -2.22 7.20
C GLY A 194 -7.56 -1.90 6.09
N GLN A 195 -7.21 -0.97 5.21
CA GLN A 195 -8.08 -0.54 4.11
C GLN A 195 -8.00 -1.46 2.87
N GLY A 196 -7.10 -2.46 2.86
CA GLY A 196 -6.92 -3.39 1.74
C GLY A 196 -6.42 -2.74 0.44
N ILE A 197 -5.83 -1.54 0.50
CA ILE A 197 -5.43 -0.76 -0.67
C ILE A 197 -3.93 -0.92 -0.97
N GLY A 198 -3.10 -1.14 0.07
CA GLY A 198 -1.65 -1.22 -0.08
C GLY A 198 -1.17 -2.33 -1.01
N LEU A 199 -1.75 -3.53 -0.91
CA LEU A 199 -1.42 -4.66 -1.78
C LEU A 199 -1.92 -4.48 -3.21
N ILE A 200 -3.01 -3.75 -3.42
CA ILE A 200 -3.50 -3.39 -4.77
C ILE A 200 -2.51 -2.43 -5.44
N PHE A 201 -2.04 -1.40 -4.70
CA PHE A 201 -1.01 -0.50 -5.19
C PHE A 201 0.25 -1.25 -5.61
N ILE A 202 0.77 -2.12 -4.73
CA ILE A 202 1.94 -2.96 -5.01
C ILE A 202 1.71 -3.79 -6.27
N ARG A 203 0.59 -4.50 -6.37
CA ARG A 203 0.24 -5.32 -7.54
C ARG A 203 0.24 -4.50 -8.82
N GLU A 204 -0.44 -3.35 -8.83
CA GLU A 204 -0.57 -2.51 -10.02
C GLU A 204 0.79 -1.99 -10.50
N VAL A 205 1.64 -1.50 -9.57
CA VAL A 205 2.98 -1.03 -9.91
C VAL A 205 3.83 -2.19 -10.47
N LEU A 206 3.84 -3.35 -9.81
CA LEU A 206 4.64 -4.50 -10.24
C LEU A 206 4.19 -5.02 -11.61
N MET A 207 2.89 -5.08 -11.88
CA MET A 207 2.35 -5.48 -13.19
C MET A 207 2.80 -4.52 -14.30
N ARG A 208 2.80 -3.20 -14.05
CA ARG A 208 3.25 -2.20 -15.01
C ARG A 208 4.75 -2.25 -15.29
N HIS A 209 5.54 -2.79 -14.36
CA HIS A 209 6.96 -3.05 -14.54
C HIS A 209 7.27 -4.44 -15.15
N GLY A 210 6.24 -5.23 -15.47
CA GLY A 210 6.42 -6.59 -16.00
C GLY A 210 6.99 -7.58 -14.98
N CYS A 211 6.96 -7.25 -13.69
CA CYS A 211 7.49 -8.11 -12.63
C CYS A 211 6.57 -9.29 -12.35
N THR A 212 7.18 -10.42 -11.98
CA THR A 212 6.46 -11.51 -11.31
C THR A 212 6.62 -11.38 -9.80
N PHE A 213 5.59 -11.73 -9.03
CA PHE A 213 5.64 -11.58 -7.56
C PHE A 213 4.78 -12.62 -6.85
N SER A 214 5.13 -12.89 -5.60
CA SER A 214 4.37 -13.78 -4.71
C SER A 214 4.49 -13.33 -3.26
N LEU A 215 3.45 -13.58 -2.46
CA LEU A 215 3.42 -13.36 -1.02
C LEU A 215 2.85 -14.60 -0.35
N ARG A 216 3.67 -15.29 0.44
CA ARG A 216 3.32 -16.58 1.06
C ARG A 216 4.05 -16.79 2.37
N THR A 217 3.42 -17.55 3.28
CA THR A 217 4.09 -18.14 4.43
C THR A 217 4.53 -19.56 4.10
N TYR A 218 5.78 -19.88 4.39
CA TYR A 218 6.40 -21.17 4.09
C TYR A 218 6.37 -22.09 5.31
N ALA A 219 6.78 -23.35 5.13
CA ALA A 219 6.78 -24.35 6.19
C ALA A 219 7.72 -24.04 7.38
N ASP A 220 8.70 -23.15 7.18
CA ASP A 220 9.59 -22.62 8.22
C ASP A 220 8.93 -21.52 9.07
N GLY A 221 7.67 -21.19 8.81
CA GLY A 221 6.93 -20.14 9.52
C GLY A 221 7.22 -18.73 9.03
N LEU A 222 8.13 -18.54 8.07
CA LEU A 222 8.49 -17.23 7.56
C LEU A 222 7.59 -16.82 6.38
N THR A 223 7.14 -15.58 6.41
CA THR A 223 6.43 -14.98 5.28
C THR A 223 7.42 -14.31 4.33
N ARG A 224 7.26 -14.56 3.03
CA ARG A 224 8.12 -14.00 1.99
C ARG A 224 7.30 -13.26 0.95
N PHE A 225 7.63 -12.00 0.74
CA PHE A 225 7.21 -11.23 -0.43
C PHE A 225 8.37 -11.23 -1.43
N ARG A 226 8.21 -11.94 -2.54
CA ARG A 226 9.24 -12.05 -3.58
C ARG A 226 8.81 -11.31 -4.83
N ILE A 227 9.73 -10.54 -5.41
CA ILE A 227 9.57 -9.80 -6.67
C ILE A 227 10.74 -10.18 -7.58
N THR A 228 10.43 -10.64 -8.79
CA THR A 228 11.44 -10.94 -9.82
C THR A 228 11.19 -10.03 -11.01
N PHE A 229 12.24 -9.32 -11.41
CA PHE A 229 12.22 -8.42 -12.57
C PHE A 229 12.36 -9.21 -13.88
N PRO A 230 11.85 -8.67 -15.01
CA PRO A 230 11.96 -9.29 -16.33
C PRO A 230 13.40 -9.38 -16.83
#